data_8f6e365e9cda2829ac09c225a4ab8f21
#
_entry.id   8f6e365e9cda2829ac09c225a4ab8f21
#
_cell.length_a   1.000
_cell.length_b   1.000
_cell.length_c   1.000
_cell.angle_alpha   90.00
_cell.angle_beta   90.00
_cell.angle_gamma   90.00
#
_symmetry.space_group_name_H-M   'P 1'
#
loop_
_entity.id
_entity.type
_entity.pdbx_description
1 polymer ?
#
loop_
_entity_poly.entity_id
_entity_poly.type
_entity_poly.pdbx_seq_one_letter_code
_entity_poly.pdbx_strand_id
1 'polypeptide(L)'
;YMGLSIGIVGVRYNRSTNHTETTLDESLDLKELSYQEELTTTGGGVDIKVGILGRVTDRLRMGVSYHSPKWLQLDDTYYTRMTTTFRTPDSQGNFSYTGESPDGIFAYRVNTPWNVLASAAYVAGKNGLVSVDYGITDYRRMKLGGDNAIPDSYDFAYENGVIDQRFTRSQSVRVGTEWRSGNWYFRGGWGWWQDPYAGTDARHGSGY
;
A
#
# COMPACT_ATOMS: atom_id res chain seq x y z
N TYR A 1 25.94 -18.37 -0.67
CA TYR A 1 25.53 -17.44 -1.73
C TYR A 1 25.18 -16.10 -1.09
N MET A 2 25.58 -15.02 -1.74
CA MET A 2 25.24 -13.65 -1.35
C MET A 2 24.60 -12.95 -2.55
N GLY A 3 23.62 -12.11 -2.29
CA GLY A 3 22.92 -11.35 -3.33
C GLY A 3 22.69 -9.90 -2.90
N LEU A 4 22.86 -9.01 -3.85
CA LEU A 4 22.51 -7.59 -3.76
C LEU A 4 21.64 -7.22 -4.95
N SER A 5 20.57 -6.48 -4.72
CA SER A 5 19.69 -5.97 -5.77
C SER A 5 19.33 -4.52 -5.47
N ILE A 6 19.33 -3.69 -6.49
CA ILE A 6 18.79 -2.34 -6.46
C ILE A 6 17.51 -2.37 -7.27
N GLY A 7 16.40 -1.99 -6.64
CA GLY A 7 15.09 -1.89 -7.26
C GLY A 7 14.81 -0.46 -7.71
N ILE A 8 14.29 -0.30 -8.92
CA ILE A 8 13.72 0.95 -9.43
C ILE A 8 12.20 0.75 -9.45
N VAL A 9 11.47 1.65 -8.80
CA VAL A 9 10.02 1.55 -8.64
C VAL A 9 9.36 2.70 -9.38
N GLY A 10 8.41 2.40 -10.27
CA GLY A 10 7.48 3.38 -10.83
C GLY A 10 6.13 3.27 -10.13
N VAL A 11 5.50 4.40 -9.87
CA VAL A 11 4.16 4.50 -9.28
C VAL A 11 3.26 5.26 -10.23
N ARG A 12 2.08 4.70 -10.51
CA ARG A 12 0.98 5.39 -11.18
C ARG A 12 -0.34 4.90 -10.57
N TYR A 13 -1.10 5.83 -10.07
CA TYR A 13 -2.41 5.58 -9.47
C TYR A 13 -3.40 6.62 -9.98
N ASN A 14 -4.57 6.17 -10.40
CA ASN A 14 -5.67 7.06 -10.81
C ASN A 14 -6.92 6.69 -10.02
N ARG A 15 -7.59 7.67 -9.50
CA ARG A 15 -8.88 7.54 -8.82
C ARG A 15 -9.84 8.57 -9.38
N SER A 16 -11.02 8.11 -9.76
CA SER A 16 -12.17 8.97 -10.08
C SER A 16 -13.32 8.57 -9.19
N THR A 17 -13.90 9.53 -8.51
CA THR A 17 -15.07 9.34 -7.65
C THR A 17 -16.17 10.24 -8.14
N ASN A 18 -17.36 9.70 -8.31
CA ASN A 18 -18.56 10.46 -8.61
C ASN A 18 -19.61 10.16 -7.55
N HIS A 19 -20.09 11.20 -6.89
CA HIS A 19 -21.15 11.15 -5.91
C HIS A 19 -22.33 11.98 -6.40
N THR A 20 -23.51 11.35 -6.48
CA THR A 20 -24.74 12.03 -6.93
C THR A 20 -25.80 11.92 -5.85
N GLU A 21 -26.38 13.05 -5.49
CA GLU A 21 -27.52 13.15 -4.59
C GLU A 21 -28.72 13.73 -5.34
N THR A 22 -29.88 13.11 -5.17
CA THR A 22 -31.14 13.56 -5.77
C THR A 22 -32.14 13.86 -4.66
N THR A 23 -32.74 15.03 -4.71
CA THR A 23 -33.76 15.44 -3.75
C THR A 23 -35.13 14.90 -4.16
N LEU A 24 -35.74 14.12 -3.25
CA LEU A 24 -37.09 13.59 -3.42
C LEU A 24 -38.18 14.59 -2.99
N ASP A 25 -37.81 15.61 -2.21
CA ASP A 25 -38.71 16.67 -1.76
C ASP A 25 -38.91 17.68 -2.89
N GLU A 26 -40.13 17.69 -3.47
CA GLU A 26 -40.48 18.58 -4.56
C GLU A 26 -40.67 20.06 -4.12
N SER A 27 -40.73 20.34 -2.82
CA SER A 27 -40.77 21.69 -2.29
C SER A 27 -39.43 22.41 -2.35
N LEU A 28 -38.34 21.65 -2.49
CA LEU A 28 -37.00 22.19 -2.67
C LEU A 28 -36.69 22.38 -4.15
N ASP A 29 -36.13 23.52 -4.47
CA ASP A 29 -35.77 23.85 -5.86
C ASP A 29 -34.54 23.03 -6.35
N LEU A 30 -33.60 22.67 -5.45
CA LEU A 30 -32.50 21.78 -5.78
C LEU A 30 -33.02 20.39 -6.14
N LYS A 31 -32.78 19.93 -7.39
CA LYS A 31 -33.18 18.64 -7.90
C LYS A 31 -32.10 17.60 -7.74
N GLU A 32 -30.86 17.95 -8.12
CA GLU A 32 -29.74 17.04 -8.14
C GLU A 32 -28.43 17.79 -7.89
N LEU A 33 -27.52 17.14 -7.16
CA LEU A 33 -26.15 17.55 -6.98
C LEU A 33 -25.23 16.38 -7.41
N SER A 34 -24.28 16.64 -8.28
CA SER A 34 -23.23 15.72 -8.67
C SER A 34 -21.88 16.31 -8.28
N TYR A 35 -21.08 15.54 -7.55
CA TYR A 35 -19.72 15.90 -7.14
C TYR A 35 -18.74 14.87 -7.70
N GLN A 36 -17.82 15.34 -8.53
CA GLN A 36 -16.77 14.53 -9.14
C GLN A 36 -15.42 14.95 -8.57
N GLU A 37 -14.60 13.95 -8.23
CA GLU A 37 -13.24 14.12 -7.76
C GLU A 37 -12.32 13.23 -8.59
N GLU A 38 -11.24 13.80 -9.10
CA GLU A 38 -10.19 13.06 -9.80
C GLU A 38 -8.85 13.29 -9.13
N LEU A 39 -8.11 12.19 -8.93
CA LEU A 39 -6.77 12.16 -8.39
C LEU A 39 -5.89 11.29 -9.27
N THR A 40 -4.77 11.84 -9.67
CA THR A 40 -3.70 11.11 -10.35
C THR A 40 -2.43 11.25 -9.53
N THR A 41 -1.89 10.12 -9.06
CA THR A 41 -0.57 10.05 -8.42
C THR A 41 0.43 9.46 -9.39
N THR A 42 1.54 10.14 -9.61
CA THR A 42 2.68 9.64 -10.41
C THR A 42 3.96 9.79 -9.62
N GLY A 43 4.95 9.01 -9.99
CA GLY A 43 6.27 9.15 -9.36
C GLY A 43 7.09 7.88 -9.41
N GLY A 44 8.11 7.83 -8.59
CA GLY A 44 8.99 6.68 -8.54
C GLY A 44 9.95 6.74 -7.37
N GLY A 45 10.81 5.74 -7.32
CA GLY A 45 11.81 5.66 -6.25
C GLY A 45 12.72 4.47 -6.40
N VAL A 46 13.47 4.22 -5.34
CA VAL A 46 14.47 3.16 -5.29
C VAL A 46 14.37 2.35 -4.00
N ASP A 47 14.80 1.12 -4.05
CA ASP A 47 15.03 0.26 -2.88
C ASP A 47 16.31 -0.57 -3.04
N ILE A 48 16.80 -1.10 -1.93
CA ILE A 48 17.96 -1.99 -1.87
C ILE A 48 17.54 -3.27 -1.16
N LYS A 49 17.96 -4.42 -1.72
CA LYS A 49 17.76 -5.73 -1.11
C LYS A 49 19.09 -6.43 -1.01
N VAL A 50 19.38 -6.96 0.16
CA VAL A 50 20.55 -7.79 0.40
C VAL A 50 20.14 -9.12 0.99
N GLY A 51 20.84 -10.19 0.63
CA GLY A 51 20.52 -11.51 1.15
C GLY A 51 21.73 -12.43 1.16
N ILE A 52 21.72 -13.34 2.12
CA ILE A 52 22.70 -14.40 2.27
C ILE A 52 21.96 -15.72 2.39
N LEU A 53 22.39 -16.72 1.65
CA LEU A 53 21.90 -18.08 1.72
C LEU A 53 23.10 -19.02 1.92
N GLY A 54 23.06 -19.80 2.99
CA GLY A 54 24.09 -20.78 3.34
C GLY A 54 23.53 -22.21 3.38
N ARG A 55 24.37 -23.15 2.98
CA ARG A 55 24.18 -24.59 3.24
C ARG A 55 24.88 -24.90 4.54
N VAL A 56 24.13 -25.02 5.63
CA VAL A 56 24.64 -25.26 6.97
C VAL A 56 25.09 -26.72 7.11
N THR A 57 24.28 -27.64 6.56
CA THR A 57 24.62 -29.08 6.44
C THR A 57 24.17 -29.57 5.05
N ASP A 58 24.42 -30.83 4.75
CA ASP A 58 23.96 -31.45 3.49
C ASP A 58 22.43 -31.40 3.34
N ARG A 59 21.69 -31.28 4.45
CA ARG A 59 20.22 -31.29 4.48
C ARG A 59 19.62 -29.99 4.89
N LEU A 60 20.38 -29.08 5.54
CA LEU A 60 19.88 -27.84 6.07
C LEU A 60 20.43 -26.63 5.29
N ARG A 61 19.55 -25.80 4.79
CA ARG A 61 19.84 -24.49 4.20
C ARG A 61 19.20 -23.42 5.03
N MET A 62 19.89 -22.33 5.26
CA MET A 62 19.37 -21.17 5.97
C MET A 62 19.72 -19.90 5.22
N GLY A 63 18.81 -18.95 5.25
CA GLY A 63 19.00 -17.67 4.61
C GLY A 63 18.42 -16.53 5.43
N VAL A 64 18.95 -15.35 5.19
CA VAL A 64 18.42 -14.10 5.69
C VAL A 64 18.46 -13.06 4.59
N SER A 65 17.40 -12.27 4.48
CA SER A 65 17.38 -11.12 3.58
C SER A 65 16.86 -9.90 4.29
N TYR A 66 17.39 -8.74 3.91
CA TYR A 66 16.95 -7.43 4.33
C TYR A 66 16.49 -6.66 3.10
N HIS A 67 15.30 -6.08 3.19
CA HIS A 67 14.74 -5.16 2.21
C HIS A 67 14.69 -3.77 2.86
N SER A 68 15.37 -2.83 2.27
CA SER A 68 15.34 -1.43 2.74
C SER A 68 13.95 -0.83 2.58
N PRO A 69 13.67 0.30 3.22
CA PRO A 69 12.57 1.15 2.78
C PRO A 69 12.64 1.41 1.27
N LYS A 70 11.48 1.58 0.64
CA LYS A 70 11.39 2.22 -0.67
C LYS A 70 11.32 3.72 -0.43
N TRP A 71 12.25 4.45 -1.01
CA TRP A 71 12.25 5.92 -0.99
C TRP A 71 11.56 6.40 -2.26
N LEU A 72 10.31 6.84 -2.10
CA LEU A 72 9.45 7.26 -3.20
C LEU A 72 9.33 8.78 -3.20
N GLN A 73 9.42 9.39 -4.39
CA GLN A 73 9.00 10.75 -4.69
C GLN A 73 7.73 10.67 -5.51
N LEU A 74 6.66 11.32 -5.05
CA LEU A 74 5.32 11.24 -5.62
C LEU A 74 4.77 12.63 -5.86
N ASP A 75 4.04 12.76 -6.96
CA ASP A 75 3.32 13.96 -7.36
C ASP A 75 1.84 13.61 -7.56
N ASP A 76 0.98 14.28 -6.82
CA ASP A 76 -0.46 14.21 -6.96
C ASP A 76 -0.95 15.38 -7.82
N THR A 77 -1.80 15.08 -8.77
CA THR A 77 -2.61 16.08 -9.48
C THR A 77 -4.06 15.76 -9.21
N TYR A 78 -4.81 16.75 -8.75
CA TYR A 78 -6.22 16.56 -8.39
C TYR A 78 -7.05 17.75 -8.81
N TYR A 79 -8.31 17.47 -9.15
CA TYR A 79 -9.32 18.49 -9.34
C TYR A 79 -10.69 17.99 -8.89
N THR A 80 -11.58 18.92 -8.62
CA THR A 80 -12.97 18.62 -8.24
C THR A 80 -13.93 19.41 -9.13
N ARG A 81 -15.06 18.79 -9.42
CA ARG A 81 -16.17 19.41 -10.17
C ARG A 81 -17.47 19.18 -9.41
N MET A 82 -18.24 20.23 -9.23
CA MET A 82 -19.58 20.15 -8.66
C MET A 82 -20.59 20.69 -9.67
N THR A 83 -21.62 19.91 -9.95
CA THR A 83 -22.74 20.31 -10.80
C THR A 83 -24.01 20.24 -9.97
N THR A 84 -24.77 21.35 -9.93
CA THR A 84 -26.09 21.42 -9.30
C THR A 84 -27.13 21.62 -10.38
N THR A 85 -28.27 20.91 -10.26
CA THR A 85 -29.42 21.06 -11.15
C THR A 85 -30.64 21.45 -10.33
N PHE A 86 -31.33 22.48 -10.76
CA PHE A 86 -32.51 23.03 -10.12
C PHE A 86 -33.78 22.67 -10.90
N ARG A 87 -34.95 22.75 -10.25
CA ARG A 87 -36.27 22.52 -10.86
C ARG A 87 -36.77 23.72 -11.64
N THR A 88 -36.40 24.90 -11.18
CA THR A 88 -36.76 26.17 -11.84
C THR A 88 -35.52 26.78 -12.52
N PRO A 89 -35.67 27.35 -13.71
CA PRO A 89 -34.55 28.02 -14.37
C PRO A 89 -34.30 29.40 -13.72
N ASP A 90 -33.06 29.85 -13.86
CA ASP A 90 -32.71 31.23 -13.51
C ASP A 90 -33.30 32.25 -14.51
N SER A 91 -33.00 33.54 -14.30
CA SER A 91 -33.45 34.62 -15.18
C SER A 91 -32.92 34.53 -16.61
N GLN A 92 -31.93 33.67 -16.87
CA GLN A 92 -31.33 33.44 -18.18
C GLN A 92 -31.80 32.12 -18.82
N GLY A 93 -32.63 31.34 -18.09
CA GLY A 93 -33.17 30.07 -18.56
C GLY A 93 -32.28 28.85 -18.23
N ASN A 94 -31.25 28.97 -17.37
CA ASN A 94 -30.36 27.87 -17.01
C ASN A 94 -30.95 27.09 -15.83
N PHE A 95 -30.93 25.78 -15.93
CA PHE A 95 -31.31 24.83 -14.87
C PHE A 95 -30.11 24.25 -14.10
N SER A 96 -28.88 24.40 -14.61
CA SER A 96 -27.71 23.74 -14.07
C SER A 96 -26.54 24.70 -13.98
N TYR A 97 -25.78 24.53 -12.89
CA TYR A 97 -24.57 25.30 -12.63
C TYR A 97 -23.43 24.32 -12.35
N THR A 98 -22.27 24.56 -12.95
CA THR A 98 -21.06 23.77 -12.73
C THR A 98 -19.96 24.68 -12.22
N GLY A 99 -19.38 24.28 -11.09
CA GLY A 99 -18.14 24.85 -10.54
C GLY A 99 -17.03 23.83 -10.57
N GLU A 100 -15.83 24.27 -10.91
CA GLU A 100 -14.63 23.44 -10.94
C GLU A 100 -13.54 24.08 -10.08
N SER A 101 -12.76 23.23 -9.35
CA SER A 101 -11.54 23.72 -8.72
C SER A 101 -10.46 23.96 -9.76
N PRO A 102 -9.48 24.84 -9.51
CA PRO A 102 -8.20 24.78 -10.22
C PRO A 102 -7.54 23.42 -10.02
N ASP A 103 -6.70 23.03 -10.97
CA ASP A 103 -5.84 21.85 -10.78
C ASP A 103 -4.93 22.05 -9.58
N GLY A 104 -5.03 21.15 -8.61
CA GLY A 104 -4.13 21.11 -7.47
C GLY A 104 -2.94 20.21 -7.78
N ILE A 105 -1.75 20.62 -7.40
CA ILE A 105 -0.51 19.84 -7.51
C ILE A 105 0.10 19.73 -6.11
N PHE A 106 0.47 18.52 -5.71
CA PHE A 106 1.07 18.27 -4.42
C PHE A 106 2.20 17.24 -4.52
N ALA A 107 3.43 17.68 -4.27
CA ALA A 107 4.63 16.86 -4.30
C ALA A 107 5.03 16.45 -2.89
N TYR A 108 5.31 15.16 -2.69
CA TYR A 108 5.66 14.61 -1.39
C TYR A 108 6.53 13.35 -1.51
N ARG A 109 7.10 12.93 -0.39
CA ARG A 109 7.91 11.71 -0.28
C ARG A 109 7.24 10.69 0.62
N VAL A 110 7.40 9.43 0.25
CA VAL A 110 6.93 8.29 1.05
C VAL A 110 8.10 7.33 1.26
N ASN A 111 8.41 7.06 2.53
CA ASN A 111 9.32 5.98 2.90
C ASN A 111 8.49 4.82 3.42
N THR A 112 8.56 3.66 2.73
CA THR A 112 7.89 2.44 3.18
C THR A 112 8.66 1.81 4.36
N PRO A 113 8.06 0.87 5.11
CA PRO A 113 8.79 0.16 6.15
C PRO A 113 9.88 -0.75 5.54
N TRP A 114 10.91 -1.01 6.32
CA TRP A 114 11.87 -2.07 6.02
C TRP A 114 11.30 -3.45 6.37
N ASN A 115 11.85 -4.50 5.74
CA ASN A 115 11.49 -5.88 6.01
C ASN A 115 12.74 -6.76 6.16
N VAL A 116 12.72 -7.67 7.15
CA VAL A 116 13.70 -8.74 7.31
C VAL A 116 12.98 -10.07 7.18
N LEU A 117 13.56 -10.97 6.41
CA LEU A 117 13.09 -12.34 6.25
C LEU A 117 14.20 -13.31 6.61
N ALA A 118 13.96 -14.21 7.55
CA ALA A 118 14.79 -15.36 7.86
C ALA A 118 14.11 -16.63 7.36
N SER A 119 14.86 -17.51 6.71
CA SER A 119 14.33 -18.72 6.09
C SER A 119 15.20 -19.93 6.46
N ALA A 120 14.57 -21.07 6.65
CA ALA A 120 15.24 -22.35 6.80
C ALA A 120 14.52 -23.42 5.94
N ALA A 121 15.31 -24.29 5.29
CA ALA A 121 14.78 -25.40 4.52
C ALA A 121 15.55 -26.68 4.84
N TYR A 122 14.82 -27.73 5.19
CA TYR A 122 15.37 -29.05 5.53
C TYR A 122 14.95 -30.09 4.50
N VAL A 123 15.94 -30.77 3.94
CA VAL A 123 15.72 -31.88 3.00
C VAL A 123 15.55 -33.19 3.80
N ALA A 124 14.31 -33.68 3.84
CA ALA A 124 13.90 -34.88 4.56
C ALA A 124 14.09 -36.12 3.67
N GLY A 125 15.22 -36.79 3.86
CA GLY A 125 15.58 -37.97 3.06
C GLY A 125 15.85 -37.64 1.59
N LYS A 126 15.35 -38.48 0.68
CA LYS A 126 15.52 -38.30 -0.78
C LYS A 126 14.33 -37.65 -1.45
N ASN A 127 13.23 -37.60 -0.76
CA ASN A 127 11.90 -37.31 -1.38
C ASN A 127 11.12 -36.18 -0.71
N GLY A 128 11.62 -35.60 0.38
CA GLY A 128 10.89 -34.60 1.14
C GLY A 128 11.67 -33.30 1.33
N LEU A 129 10.94 -32.19 1.40
CA LEU A 129 11.43 -30.87 1.77
C LEU A 129 10.43 -30.21 2.72
N VAL A 130 10.93 -29.63 3.79
CA VAL A 130 10.16 -28.75 4.68
C VAL A 130 10.86 -27.42 4.75
N SER A 131 10.12 -26.33 4.65
CA SER A 131 10.64 -24.97 4.77
C SER A 131 9.85 -24.15 5.77
N VAL A 132 10.52 -23.22 6.42
CA VAL A 132 9.91 -22.18 7.27
C VAL A 132 10.52 -20.84 6.95
N ASP A 133 9.65 -19.84 6.83
CA ASP A 133 10.05 -18.44 6.70
C ASP A 133 9.48 -17.65 7.88
N TYR A 134 10.27 -16.77 8.44
CA TYR A 134 9.88 -15.82 9.47
C TYR A 134 10.21 -14.41 9.00
N GLY A 135 9.17 -13.58 8.87
CA GLY A 135 9.28 -12.20 8.40
C GLY A 135 8.97 -11.19 9.51
N ILE A 136 9.68 -10.07 9.50
CA ILE A 136 9.44 -8.91 10.37
C ILE A 136 9.38 -7.66 9.49
N THR A 137 8.30 -6.88 9.66
CA THR A 137 8.14 -5.56 9.03
C THR A 137 7.77 -4.55 10.11
N ASP A 138 8.51 -3.45 10.24
CA ASP A 138 8.20 -2.41 11.23
C ASP A 138 7.42 -1.26 10.56
N TYR A 139 6.08 -1.35 10.60
CA TYR A 139 5.19 -0.39 9.97
C TYR A 139 5.21 1.00 10.60
N ARG A 140 5.66 1.14 11.85
CA ARG A 140 5.87 2.45 12.51
C ARG A 140 6.95 3.28 11.83
N ARG A 141 7.81 2.63 11.04
CA ARG A 141 8.92 3.26 10.32
C ARG A 141 8.52 3.86 8.98
N MET A 142 7.23 3.73 8.60
CA MET A 142 6.71 4.51 7.49
C MET A 142 6.83 5.99 7.79
N LYS A 143 7.21 6.79 6.78
CA LYS A 143 7.34 8.25 6.93
C LYS A 143 6.84 8.93 5.67
N LEU A 144 6.08 10.00 5.89
CA LEU A 144 5.74 10.99 4.88
C LEU A 144 6.64 12.20 5.08
N GLY A 145 7.01 12.86 4.00
CA GLY A 145 7.80 14.08 4.03
C GLY A 145 7.44 14.99 2.86
N GLY A 146 7.59 16.27 3.06
CA GLY A 146 7.43 17.24 1.99
C GLY A 146 8.55 17.14 0.93
N ASP A 147 8.35 17.76 -0.21
CA ASP A 147 9.39 17.83 -1.23
C ASP A 147 10.50 18.78 -0.78
N ASN A 148 11.73 18.30 -0.77
CA ASN A 148 12.90 19.10 -0.40
C ASN A 148 13.21 20.23 -1.40
N ALA A 149 12.70 20.13 -2.62
CA ALA A 149 12.88 21.16 -3.65
C ALA A 149 11.92 22.34 -3.50
N ILE A 150 10.87 22.18 -2.67
CA ILE A 150 9.84 23.20 -2.45
C ILE A 150 10.09 23.85 -1.08
N PRO A 151 10.47 25.14 -1.01
CA PRO A 151 10.51 25.87 0.24
C PRO A 151 9.15 25.85 0.94
N ASP A 152 9.14 25.71 2.27
CA ASP A 152 7.92 25.65 3.10
C ASP A 152 6.93 24.53 2.72
N SER A 153 7.47 23.42 2.17
CA SER A 153 6.66 22.23 1.89
C SER A 153 6.02 21.69 3.18
N TYR A 154 4.86 21.03 3.04
CA TYR A 154 4.13 20.46 4.17
C TYR A 154 4.99 19.47 4.96
N ASP A 155 5.04 19.58 6.29
CA ASP A 155 5.99 18.85 7.13
C ASP A 155 5.53 17.43 7.53
N PHE A 156 4.25 17.09 7.36
CA PHE A 156 3.64 15.80 7.73
C PHE A 156 3.84 15.37 9.19
N ALA A 157 4.12 16.30 10.10
CA ALA A 157 4.37 15.97 11.51
C ALA A 157 3.17 15.27 12.16
N TYR A 158 1.96 15.74 11.84
CA TYR A 158 0.71 15.15 12.34
C TYR A 158 0.50 13.71 11.82
N GLU A 159 0.59 13.50 10.51
CA GLU A 159 0.40 12.19 9.87
C GLU A 159 1.44 11.18 10.32
N ASN A 160 2.69 11.60 10.46
CA ASN A 160 3.76 10.77 10.98
C ASN A 160 3.51 10.39 12.46
N GLY A 161 2.93 11.30 13.25
CA GLY A 161 2.48 11.00 14.60
C GLY A 161 1.36 9.97 14.66
N VAL A 162 0.39 10.05 13.75
CA VAL A 162 -0.69 9.06 13.59
C VAL A 162 -0.13 7.70 13.18
N ILE A 163 0.84 7.65 12.25
CA ILE A 163 1.51 6.41 11.84
C ILE A 163 2.16 5.74 13.04
N ASP A 164 2.94 6.47 13.84
CA ASP A 164 3.65 5.93 15.00
C ASP A 164 2.70 5.38 16.09
N GLN A 165 1.53 5.99 16.24
CA GLN A 165 0.52 5.56 17.21
C GLN A 165 -0.34 4.39 16.73
N ARG A 166 -0.70 4.36 15.44
CA ARG A 166 -1.65 3.39 14.90
C ARG A 166 -1.01 2.13 14.34
N PHE A 167 0.25 2.17 13.99
CA PHE A 167 0.95 1.03 13.41
C PHE A 167 1.92 0.40 14.40
N THR A 168 2.18 -0.88 14.21
CA THR A 168 3.11 -1.65 15.03
C THR A 168 4.04 -2.48 14.15
N ARG A 169 4.96 -3.20 14.79
CA ARG A 169 5.75 -4.23 14.12
C ARG A 169 4.85 -5.43 13.83
N SER A 170 4.82 -5.85 12.58
CA SER A 170 4.10 -7.05 12.14
C SER A 170 5.08 -8.18 11.90
N GLN A 171 4.68 -9.38 12.28
CA GLN A 171 5.42 -10.61 12.06
C GLN A 171 4.64 -11.52 11.12
N SER A 172 5.36 -12.37 10.41
CA SER A 172 4.74 -13.39 9.57
C SER A 172 5.49 -14.71 9.69
N VAL A 173 4.74 -15.80 9.66
CA VAL A 173 5.28 -17.16 9.62
C VAL A 173 4.69 -17.88 8.42
N ARG A 174 5.54 -18.51 7.62
CA ARG A 174 5.10 -19.38 6.53
C ARG A 174 5.81 -20.72 6.65
N VAL A 175 5.07 -21.79 6.48
CA VAL A 175 5.58 -23.16 6.48
C VAL A 175 5.18 -23.82 5.19
N GLY A 176 6.11 -24.46 4.52
CA GLY A 176 5.89 -25.17 3.28
C GLY A 176 6.47 -26.58 3.33
N THR A 177 5.85 -27.48 2.59
CA THR A 177 6.38 -28.85 2.44
C THR A 177 6.14 -29.37 1.03
N GLU A 178 7.10 -30.15 0.54
CA GLU A 178 7.00 -30.85 -0.74
C GLU A 178 7.47 -32.31 -0.56
N TRP A 179 6.71 -33.24 -1.10
CA TRP A 179 7.00 -34.67 -1.07
C TRP A 179 6.88 -35.25 -2.47
N ARG A 180 7.84 -36.07 -2.85
CA ARG A 180 7.86 -36.76 -4.13
C ARG A 180 7.62 -38.26 -3.93
N SER A 181 6.74 -38.84 -4.71
CA SER A 181 6.50 -40.27 -4.79
C SER A 181 6.40 -40.70 -6.26
N GLY A 182 7.44 -41.32 -6.77
CA GLY A 182 7.56 -41.64 -8.19
C GLY A 182 7.54 -40.39 -9.05
N ASN A 183 6.50 -40.26 -9.90
CA ASN A 183 6.27 -39.11 -10.77
C ASN A 183 5.34 -38.03 -10.15
N TRP A 184 4.83 -38.27 -8.92
CA TRP A 184 3.92 -37.39 -8.23
C TRP A 184 4.67 -36.45 -7.28
N TYR A 185 4.19 -35.20 -7.22
CA TYR A 185 4.65 -34.18 -6.28
C TYR A 185 3.47 -33.67 -5.46
N PHE A 186 3.56 -33.80 -4.14
CA PHE A 186 2.57 -33.30 -3.20
C PHE A 186 3.14 -32.08 -2.51
N ARG A 187 2.42 -30.96 -2.56
CA ARG A 187 2.83 -29.70 -1.93
C ARG A 187 1.73 -29.21 -1.01
N GLY A 188 2.15 -28.69 0.14
CA GLY A 188 1.25 -28.06 1.09
C GLY A 188 1.97 -26.88 1.76
N GLY A 189 1.19 -25.91 2.20
CA GLY A 189 1.74 -24.75 2.91
C GLY A 189 0.69 -24.10 3.79
N TRP A 190 1.19 -23.39 4.79
CA TRP A 190 0.41 -22.59 5.70
C TRP A 190 1.14 -21.28 5.95
N GLY A 191 0.36 -20.18 6.16
CA GLY A 191 0.90 -18.87 6.48
C GLY A 191 0.04 -18.14 7.49
N TRP A 192 0.72 -17.39 8.35
CA TRP A 192 0.12 -16.49 9.31
C TRP A 192 0.80 -15.12 9.25
N TRP A 193 0.00 -14.07 9.34
CA TRP A 193 0.46 -12.69 9.36
C TRP A 193 -0.20 -11.96 10.53
N GLN A 194 0.63 -11.28 11.32
CA GLN A 194 0.15 -10.40 12.37
C GLN A 194 -0.38 -9.11 11.75
N ASP A 195 -1.51 -8.64 12.27
CA ASP A 195 -2.07 -7.33 11.91
C ASP A 195 -1.06 -6.22 12.22
N PRO A 196 -0.77 -5.31 11.27
CA PRO A 196 0.13 -4.19 11.50
C PRO A 196 -0.46 -3.06 12.36
N TYR A 197 -1.75 -3.08 12.67
CA TYR A 197 -2.39 -2.04 13.49
C TYR A 197 -2.20 -2.29 14.98
N ALA A 198 -2.00 -1.21 15.73
CA ALA A 198 -1.94 -1.22 17.18
C ALA A 198 -3.35 -1.02 17.78
N GLY A 199 -3.81 -1.94 18.62
CA GLY A 199 -5.07 -1.81 19.35
C GLY A 199 -6.27 -2.53 18.74
N THR A 200 -7.45 -2.37 19.37
CA THR A 200 -8.71 -3.04 19.03
C THR A 200 -9.42 -2.47 17.80
N ASP A 201 -8.92 -1.41 17.22
CA ASP A 201 -9.39 -0.83 15.94
C ASP A 201 -8.91 -1.59 14.71
N ALA A 202 -8.28 -2.76 14.91
CA ALA A 202 -8.00 -3.69 13.84
C ALA A 202 -9.34 -3.98 13.11
N ARG A 203 -9.54 -3.34 11.97
CA ARG A 203 -10.58 -3.78 11.05
C ARG A 203 -10.21 -5.22 10.73
N HIS A 204 -11.05 -6.16 11.17
CA HIS A 204 -10.96 -7.53 10.71
C HIS A 204 -11.12 -7.55 9.19
N GLY A 205 -10.03 -7.26 8.51
CA GLY A 205 -9.87 -7.66 7.13
C GLY A 205 -9.77 -9.18 7.16
N SER A 206 -10.88 -9.85 6.93
CA SER A 206 -10.90 -11.27 6.58
C SER A 206 -10.03 -11.40 5.33
N GLY A 207 -8.75 -11.74 5.52
CA GLY A 207 -7.87 -12.15 4.43
C GLY A 207 -8.41 -13.47 3.89
N TYR A 208 -8.70 -13.48 2.62
CA TYR A 208 -8.99 -14.69 1.83
C TYR A 208 -7.67 -15.37 1.47
#